data_9a8976fe557e05fcedeb6716191217c6
#
_entry.id   9a8976fe557e05fcedeb6716191217c6
#
_cell.length_a   1.000
_cell.length_b   1.000
_cell.length_c   1.000
_cell.angle_alpha   90.00
_cell.angle_beta   90.00
_cell.angle_gamma   90.00
#
_symmetry.space_group_name_H-M   'P 1'
#
loop_
_entity.id
_entity.type
_entity.pdbx_description
1 polymer ?
#
loop_
_entity_poly.entity_id
_entity_poly.type
_entity_poly.pdbx_seq_one_letter_code
_entity_poly.pdbx_strand_id
1 'polypeptide(L)'
;MCSSDLNGPITPGTTFIWQTENKTDAYAVYFQTEAQLNESWGITVGASWHEDQKVAQENLFLYQESQLTPAGLYAFNVATGALNADGTPTGNEHIRLRGIPMSRSIYRAMERDFEDVTWRLNFDYTPTDNILVYLSNTTGYRAGGFNLGYFAPFPSYDQEEVLSTELGYKGTHLDGQLQLNASIYQYDYKNIHAQMTTASFLGGTGTSVQGFPEADTSGVEDRKSVV
;
A
#
# COMPACT_ATOMS: atom_id res chain seq x y z
N MET A 1 -2.83 -13.18 17.91
CA MET A 1 -1.72 -12.54 18.67
C MET A 1 -0.42 -12.93 17.99
N CYS A 2 0.13 -12.06 17.16
CA CYS A 2 1.46 -12.28 16.57
C CYS A 2 2.47 -11.58 17.48
N SER A 3 3.22 -12.36 18.24
CA SER A 3 4.47 -11.89 18.86
C SER A 3 5.49 -11.84 17.74
N SER A 4 5.81 -10.67 17.22
CA SER A 4 6.96 -10.50 16.35
C SER A 4 8.17 -10.19 17.23
N ASP A 5 9.11 -11.11 17.28
CA ASP A 5 10.44 -10.85 17.82
C ASP A 5 11.11 -9.78 16.95
N LEU A 6 11.02 -8.54 17.37
CA LEU A 6 11.69 -7.43 16.71
C LEU A 6 13.17 -7.49 17.04
N ASN A 7 13.99 -7.81 16.04
CA ASN A 7 15.47 -7.77 16.11
C ASN A 7 15.98 -6.31 16.17
N GLY A 8 15.71 -5.61 17.28
CA GLY A 8 16.28 -4.32 17.62
C GLY A 8 16.99 -4.40 18.98
N PRO A 9 17.67 -3.36 19.45
CA PRO A 9 18.22 -3.30 20.80
C PRO A 9 17.10 -3.18 21.82
N ILE A 10 16.31 -4.26 21.93
CA ILE A 10 15.22 -4.37 22.89
C ILE A 10 15.84 -4.77 24.20
N THR A 11 15.63 -3.95 25.23
CA THR A 11 15.98 -4.32 26.60
C THR A 11 15.25 -5.61 26.93
N PRO A 12 15.93 -6.65 27.42
CA PRO A 12 15.25 -7.88 27.85
C PRO A 12 14.07 -7.57 28.76
N GLY A 13 12.92 -8.18 28.49
CA GLY A 13 11.68 -7.91 29.25
C GLY A 13 10.80 -6.81 28.67
N THR A 14 11.06 -6.35 27.44
CA THR A 14 10.17 -5.43 26.74
C THR A 14 9.25 -6.20 25.79
N THR A 15 7.95 -5.95 25.88
CA THR A 15 6.93 -6.52 25.00
C THR A 15 6.20 -5.39 24.29
N PHE A 16 6.07 -5.52 22.97
CA PHE A 16 5.26 -4.63 22.15
C PHE A 16 4.00 -5.34 21.73
N ILE A 17 2.85 -4.67 21.88
CA ILE A 17 1.61 -5.06 21.24
C ILE A 17 1.26 -3.94 20.29
N TRP A 18 1.28 -4.25 19.01
CA TRP A 18 0.93 -3.32 17.95
C TRP A 18 -0.35 -3.77 17.26
N GLN A 19 -1.31 -2.88 17.19
CA GLN A 19 -2.61 -3.10 16.60
C GLN A 19 -2.88 -2.02 15.56
N THR A 20 -3.31 -2.44 14.38
CA THR A 20 -3.73 -1.54 13.31
C THR A 20 -5.11 -1.92 12.83
N GLU A 21 -5.85 -0.92 12.46
CA GLU A 21 -7.12 -1.04 11.76
C GLU A 21 -7.07 -0.13 10.54
N ASN A 22 -7.53 -0.63 9.40
CA ASN A 22 -7.67 0.14 8.18
C ASN A 22 -9.02 -0.19 7.56
N LYS A 23 -9.82 0.84 7.33
CA LYS A 23 -11.11 0.76 6.67
C LYS A 23 -11.08 1.62 5.42
N THR A 24 -11.59 1.08 4.32
CA THR A 24 -11.75 1.78 3.05
C THR A 24 -13.18 1.58 2.57
N ASP A 25 -13.86 2.67 2.30
CA ASP A 25 -15.13 2.69 1.59
C ASP A 25 -14.84 3.33 0.22
N ALA A 26 -15.09 2.59 -0.86
CA ALA A 26 -14.76 3.02 -2.23
C ALA A 26 -16.02 3.00 -3.10
N TYR A 27 -16.19 4.06 -3.89
CA TYR A 27 -17.28 4.24 -4.82
C TYR A 27 -16.72 4.59 -6.19
N ALA A 28 -17.37 4.08 -7.24
CA ALA A 28 -17.04 4.45 -8.61
C ALA A 28 -18.28 4.47 -9.47
N VAL A 29 -18.35 5.44 -10.37
CA VAL A 29 -19.37 5.52 -11.44
C VAL A 29 -18.63 5.67 -12.75
N TYR A 30 -18.96 4.83 -13.73
CA TYR A 30 -18.30 4.86 -15.02
C TYR A 30 -19.31 4.92 -16.17
N PHE A 31 -18.86 5.50 -17.27
CA PHE A 31 -19.55 5.54 -18.55
C PHE A 31 -18.55 5.26 -19.67
N GLN A 32 -18.96 4.48 -20.67
CA GLN A 32 -18.20 4.28 -21.90
C GLN A 32 -19.15 4.18 -23.08
N THR A 33 -18.76 4.75 -24.19
CA THR A 33 -19.44 4.60 -25.47
C THR A 33 -18.45 4.38 -26.59
N GLU A 34 -18.86 3.59 -27.58
CA GLU A 34 -18.13 3.32 -28.82
C GLU A 34 -19.02 3.77 -30.00
N ALA A 35 -18.42 4.44 -30.94
CA ALA A 35 -19.12 4.90 -32.13
C ALA A 35 -18.27 4.61 -33.38
N GLN A 36 -18.93 3.97 -34.36
CA GLN A 36 -18.37 3.84 -35.70
C GLN A 36 -18.70 5.11 -36.49
N LEU A 37 -17.67 5.88 -36.83
CA LEU A 37 -17.84 7.16 -37.55
C LEU A 37 -18.08 6.93 -39.03
N ASN A 38 -17.46 5.90 -39.62
CA ASN A 38 -17.67 5.39 -40.97
C ASN A 38 -17.09 3.97 -41.08
N GLU A 39 -17.02 3.41 -42.29
CA GLU A 39 -16.53 2.03 -42.53
C GLU A 39 -15.08 1.77 -41.99
N SER A 40 -14.26 2.82 -41.86
CA SER A 40 -12.85 2.67 -41.48
C SER A 40 -12.47 3.35 -40.17
N TRP A 41 -13.33 4.20 -39.59
CA TRP A 41 -13.02 4.99 -38.40
C TRP A 41 -13.95 4.72 -37.24
N GLY A 42 -13.39 4.36 -36.11
CA GLY A 42 -14.07 4.22 -34.82
C GLY A 42 -13.51 5.17 -33.77
N ILE A 43 -14.33 5.46 -32.79
CA ILE A 43 -13.96 6.23 -31.59
C ILE A 43 -14.55 5.57 -30.36
N THR A 44 -13.74 5.45 -29.31
CA THR A 44 -14.19 5.08 -27.97
C THR A 44 -13.93 6.21 -27.00
N VAL A 45 -14.94 6.58 -26.23
CA VAL A 45 -14.85 7.59 -25.18
C VAL A 45 -15.40 6.99 -23.89
N GLY A 46 -14.66 7.14 -22.80
CA GLY A 46 -15.08 6.70 -21.48
C GLY A 46 -14.62 7.65 -20.41
N ALA A 47 -15.35 7.68 -19.32
CA ALA A 47 -14.96 8.38 -18.09
C ALA A 47 -15.43 7.59 -16.88
N SER A 48 -14.68 7.67 -15.80
CA SER A 48 -15.03 7.09 -14.51
C SER A 48 -14.68 8.06 -13.39
N TRP A 49 -15.62 8.31 -12.51
CA TRP A 49 -15.40 9.03 -11.27
C TRP A 49 -15.17 8.02 -10.14
N HIS A 50 -14.19 8.31 -9.30
CA HIS A 50 -13.77 7.47 -8.18
C HIS A 50 -13.75 8.31 -6.91
N GLU A 51 -14.17 7.72 -5.80
CA GLU A 51 -14.06 8.27 -4.46
C GLU A 51 -13.65 7.15 -3.51
N ASP A 52 -12.56 7.37 -2.76
CA ASP A 52 -12.04 6.45 -1.75
C ASP A 52 -11.96 7.17 -0.40
N GLN A 53 -12.78 6.76 0.55
CA GLN A 53 -12.73 7.25 1.93
C GLN A 53 -11.95 6.26 2.78
N LYS A 54 -10.88 6.70 3.40
CA LYS A 54 -9.97 5.83 4.16
C LYS A 54 -9.81 6.32 5.59
N VAL A 55 -10.01 5.41 6.52
CA VAL A 55 -9.80 5.63 7.96
C VAL A 55 -8.81 4.59 8.46
N ALA A 56 -7.83 5.02 9.21
CA ALA A 56 -6.84 4.12 9.79
C ALA A 56 -6.55 4.47 11.25
N GLN A 57 -6.28 3.44 12.01
CA GLN A 57 -5.89 3.57 13.41
C GLN A 57 -4.65 2.72 13.69
N GLU A 58 -3.77 3.23 14.53
CA GLU A 58 -2.58 2.53 14.96
C GLU A 58 -2.41 2.72 16.47
N ASN A 59 -2.38 1.60 17.19
CA ASN A 59 -2.14 1.53 18.63
C ASN A 59 -0.86 0.75 18.90
N LEU A 60 0.00 1.32 19.70
CA LEU A 60 1.16 0.65 20.22
C LEU A 60 1.10 0.63 21.74
N PHE A 61 1.12 -0.56 22.29
CA PHE A 61 1.28 -0.78 23.72
C PHE A 61 2.69 -1.28 23.98
N LEU A 62 3.43 -0.53 24.76
CA LEU A 62 4.78 -0.88 25.20
C LEU A 62 4.71 -1.34 26.65
N TYR A 63 5.00 -2.60 26.89
CA TYR A 63 5.20 -3.15 28.21
C TYR A 63 6.69 -3.34 28.43
N GLN A 64 7.25 -2.64 29.39
CA GLN A 64 8.63 -2.83 29.82
C GLN A 64 8.60 -3.43 31.22
N GLU A 65 9.14 -4.65 31.36
CA GLU A 65 9.45 -5.17 32.68
C GLU A 65 10.52 -4.27 33.27
N SER A 66 10.28 -3.74 34.47
CA SER A 66 11.28 -2.87 35.09
C SER A 66 12.54 -3.65 35.33
N GLN A 67 13.67 -2.99 35.16
CA GLN A 67 14.98 -3.51 35.54
C GLN A 67 15.20 -3.44 37.09
N LEU A 68 14.21 -3.93 37.84
CA LEU A 68 14.46 -4.16 39.26
C LEU A 68 15.58 -5.18 39.39
N THR A 69 16.53 -4.89 40.23
CA THR A 69 17.50 -5.90 40.63
C THR A 69 16.74 -7.12 41.18
N PRO A 70 17.27 -8.34 41.08
CA PRO A 70 16.62 -9.52 41.65
C PRO A 70 16.17 -9.33 43.10
N ALA A 71 16.96 -8.61 43.90
CA ALA A 71 16.61 -8.27 45.27
C ALA A 71 15.42 -7.30 45.38
N GLY A 72 15.34 -6.30 44.50
CA GLY A 72 14.20 -5.37 44.45
C GLY A 72 12.90 -6.04 44.00
N LEU A 73 12.99 -6.94 43.03
CA LEU A 73 11.87 -7.72 42.56
C LEU A 73 11.34 -8.69 43.65
N TYR A 74 12.27 -9.35 44.37
CA TYR A 74 11.94 -10.19 45.51
C TYR A 74 11.22 -9.38 46.61
N ALA A 75 11.78 -8.27 47.02
CA ALA A 75 11.21 -7.40 48.03
C ALA A 75 9.79 -6.91 47.65
N PHE A 76 9.60 -6.56 46.38
CA PHE A 76 8.28 -6.14 45.85
C PHE A 76 7.26 -7.31 45.89
N ASN A 77 7.62 -8.50 45.47
CA ASN A 77 6.74 -9.67 45.49
C ASN A 77 6.39 -10.10 46.94
N VAL A 78 7.30 -9.92 47.89
CA VAL A 78 7.00 -10.12 49.33
C VAL A 78 6.02 -9.03 49.83
N ALA A 79 6.28 -7.77 49.51
CA ALA A 79 5.44 -6.65 49.93
C ALA A 79 4.02 -6.71 49.36
N THR A 80 3.84 -7.26 48.17
CA THR A 80 2.52 -7.46 47.50
C THR A 80 1.80 -8.75 47.92
N GLY A 81 2.44 -9.58 48.72
CA GLY A 81 1.88 -10.84 49.19
C GLY A 81 1.92 -11.97 48.14
N ALA A 82 2.69 -11.83 47.06
CA ALA A 82 2.90 -12.89 46.10
C ALA A 82 3.88 -13.97 46.56
N LEU A 83 4.81 -13.57 47.48
CA LEU A 83 5.76 -14.46 48.13
C LEU A 83 5.75 -14.24 49.66
N ASN A 84 6.03 -15.29 50.40
CA ASN A 84 6.36 -15.17 51.81
C ASN A 84 7.76 -14.56 52.01
N ALA A 85 8.07 -14.09 53.21
CA ALA A 85 9.36 -13.52 53.53
C ALA A 85 10.54 -14.47 53.38
N ASP A 86 10.30 -15.76 53.31
CA ASP A 86 11.28 -16.81 53.03
C ASP A 86 11.39 -17.17 51.54
N GLY A 87 10.59 -16.50 50.68
CA GLY A 87 10.58 -16.71 49.23
C GLY A 87 9.67 -17.85 48.78
N THR A 88 8.92 -18.49 49.68
CA THR A 88 7.99 -19.54 49.34
C THR A 88 6.70 -18.95 48.77
N PRO A 89 6.01 -19.68 47.87
CA PRO A 89 4.71 -19.25 47.30
C PRO A 89 3.64 -19.01 48.37
N THR A 90 2.79 -18.02 48.17
CA THR A 90 1.63 -17.71 49.06
C THR A 90 0.32 -18.30 48.58
N GLY A 91 0.26 -18.90 47.38
CA GLY A 91 -0.97 -19.22 46.67
C GLY A 91 -1.54 -18.07 45.83
N ASN A 92 -0.92 -16.90 45.86
CA ASN A 92 -1.29 -15.73 45.07
C ASN A 92 -0.30 -15.45 43.94
N GLU A 93 0.26 -16.48 43.36
CA GLU A 93 1.27 -16.37 42.30
C GLU A 93 0.79 -15.62 41.06
N HIS A 94 -0.55 -15.54 40.87
CA HIS A 94 -1.14 -14.74 39.80
C HIS A 94 -0.85 -13.25 39.91
N ILE A 95 -0.51 -12.74 41.10
CA ILE A 95 -0.07 -11.36 41.33
C ILE A 95 1.45 -11.21 41.35
N ARG A 96 2.19 -12.31 41.21
CA ARG A 96 3.65 -12.28 41.16
C ARG A 96 4.11 -11.54 39.91
N LEU A 97 4.77 -10.41 40.11
CA LEU A 97 5.38 -9.66 39.05
C LEU A 97 6.77 -10.17 38.74
N ARG A 98 7.07 -10.38 37.48
CA ARG A 98 8.43 -10.61 36.98
C ARG A 98 9.20 -9.30 36.81
N GLY A 99 8.52 -8.17 36.97
CA GLY A 99 9.00 -6.80 36.96
C GLY A 99 7.83 -5.85 37.22
N ILE A 100 8.10 -4.56 37.40
CA ILE A 100 7.04 -3.55 37.45
C ILE A 100 6.66 -3.21 36.02
N PRO A 101 5.47 -3.56 35.53
CA PRO A 101 5.08 -3.23 34.17
C PRO A 101 4.94 -1.71 34.05
N MET A 102 5.82 -1.09 33.28
CA MET A 102 5.59 0.25 32.76
C MET A 102 4.88 0.11 31.43
N SER A 103 3.59 0.41 31.40
CA SER A 103 2.85 0.46 30.14
C SER A 103 2.82 1.87 29.59
N ARG A 104 3.11 2.00 28.32
CA ARG A 104 2.84 3.21 27.53
C ARG A 104 1.98 2.83 26.37
N SER A 105 0.93 3.59 26.12
CA SER A 105 0.17 3.48 24.88
C SER A 105 0.40 4.72 24.04
N ILE A 106 0.61 4.51 22.76
CA ILE A 106 0.69 5.55 21.74
C ILE A 106 -0.42 5.24 20.75
N TYR A 107 -1.20 6.25 20.42
CA TYR A 107 -2.35 6.13 19.52
C TYR A 107 -2.24 7.15 18.40
N ARG A 108 -2.56 6.72 17.19
CA ARG A 108 -2.70 7.57 16.01
C ARG A 108 -3.96 7.17 15.26
N ALA A 109 -4.79 8.14 14.92
CA ALA A 109 -5.92 8.01 14.01
C ALA A 109 -5.69 8.92 12.82
N MET A 110 -6.10 8.47 11.65
CA MET A 110 -5.92 9.18 10.38
C MET A 110 -7.14 8.94 9.52
N GLU A 111 -7.54 9.98 8.81
CA GLU A 111 -8.65 9.95 7.87
C GLU A 111 -8.26 10.76 6.64
N ARG A 112 -8.52 10.22 5.46
CA ARG A 112 -8.28 10.91 4.19
C ARG A 112 -9.27 10.42 3.14
N ASP A 113 -9.71 11.38 2.34
CA ASP A 113 -10.52 11.15 1.16
C ASP A 113 -9.65 11.39 -0.09
N PHE A 114 -9.85 10.54 -1.08
CA PHE A 114 -9.21 10.62 -2.38
C PHE A 114 -10.29 10.60 -3.44
N GLU A 115 -10.18 11.49 -4.40
CA GLU A 115 -11.16 11.62 -5.49
C GLU A 115 -10.41 11.87 -6.80
N ASP A 116 -10.87 11.21 -7.87
CA ASP A 116 -10.33 11.45 -9.21
C ASP A 116 -11.33 11.09 -10.31
N VAL A 117 -11.10 11.68 -11.47
CA VAL A 117 -11.82 11.36 -12.71
C VAL A 117 -10.85 10.79 -13.73
N THR A 118 -10.98 9.49 -13.99
CA THR A 118 -10.23 8.87 -15.08
C THR A 118 -11.02 8.91 -16.38
N TRP A 119 -10.32 8.99 -17.50
CA TRP A 119 -10.93 9.00 -18.79
C TRP A 119 -10.16 8.17 -19.81
N ARG A 120 -10.84 7.78 -20.88
CA ARG A 120 -10.30 7.07 -22.03
C ARG A 120 -10.78 7.71 -23.31
N LEU A 121 -9.85 7.92 -24.23
CA LEU A 121 -10.10 8.33 -25.59
C LEU A 121 -9.30 7.43 -26.53
N ASN A 122 -9.98 6.75 -27.43
CA ASN A 122 -9.37 5.85 -28.38
C ASN A 122 -9.89 6.17 -29.78
N PHE A 123 -8.98 6.29 -30.74
CA PHE A 123 -9.27 6.40 -32.16
C PHE A 123 -8.77 5.15 -32.88
N ASP A 124 -9.64 4.50 -33.60
CA ASP A 124 -9.37 3.29 -34.35
C ASP A 124 -9.49 3.59 -35.85
N TYR A 125 -8.49 3.17 -36.62
CA TYR A 125 -8.49 3.24 -38.07
C TYR A 125 -8.29 1.84 -38.66
N THR A 126 -9.29 1.33 -39.34
CA THR A 126 -9.35 0.03 -40.01
C THR A 126 -9.40 0.21 -41.51
N PRO A 127 -8.24 0.43 -42.20
CA PRO A 127 -8.23 0.62 -43.65
C PRO A 127 -8.68 -0.63 -44.43
N THR A 128 -8.54 -1.80 -43.85
CA THR A 128 -9.01 -3.09 -44.33
C THR A 128 -9.43 -3.97 -43.18
N ASP A 129 -10.16 -5.04 -43.40
CA ASP A 129 -10.64 -5.98 -42.38
C ASP A 129 -9.49 -6.63 -41.59
N ASN A 130 -8.28 -6.58 -42.10
CA ASN A 130 -7.11 -7.23 -41.53
C ASN A 130 -6.11 -6.27 -40.87
N ILE A 131 -6.38 -4.96 -40.87
CA ILE A 131 -5.45 -3.95 -40.36
C ILE A 131 -6.18 -3.00 -39.43
N LEU A 132 -5.63 -2.81 -38.22
CA LEU A 132 -6.03 -1.80 -37.27
C LEU A 132 -4.82 -0.95 -36.91
N VAL A 133 -4.97 0.37 -37.04
CA VAL A 133 -4.10 1.39 -36.44
C VAL A 133 -4.89 2.10 -35.37
N TYR A 134 -4.33 2.29 -34.20
CA TYR A 134 -5.04 2.97 -33.11
C TYR A 134 -4.18 3.99 -32.39
N LEU A 135 -4.80 5.04 -31.88
CA LEU A 135 -4.23 5.99 -30.95
C LEU A 135 -5.09 5.95 -29.67
N SER A 136 -4.47 5.61 -28.57
CA SER A 136 -5.12 5.53 -27.25
C SER A 136 -4.54 6.54 -26.29
N ASN A 137 -5.39 7.30 -25.62
CA ASN A 137 -5.05 8.12 -24.47
C ASN A 137 -5.95 7.67 -23.32
N THR A 138 -5.32 7.35 -22.18
CA THR A 138 -6.05 6.83 -21.03
C THR A 138 -5.41 7.35 -19.76
N THR A 139 -6.21 7.82 -18.82
CA THR A 139 -5.74 8.10 -17.47
C THR A 139 -6.04 6.94 -16.54
N GLY A 140 -5.18 6.75 -15.55
CA GLY A 140 -5.35 5.81 -14.47
C GLY A 140 -5.17 6.50 -13.12
N TYR A 141 -5.82 5.96 -12.11
CA TYR A 141 -5.83 6.46 -10.75
C TYR A 141 -5.59 5.34 -9.77
N ARG A 142 -4.86 5.65 -8.71
CA ARG A 142 -4.71 4.79 -7.55
C ARG A 142 -4.77 5.65 -6.29
N ALA A 143 -5.73 5.38 -5.42
CA ALA A 143 -5.89 6.11 -4.18
C ALA A 143 -4.62 6.05 -3.32
N GLY A 144 -4.33 7.13 -2.65
CA GLY A 144 -3.31 7.20 -1.61
C GLY A 144 -3.69 6.34 -0.39
N GLY A 145 -2.94 6.47 0.68
CA GLY A 145 -3.20 5.65 1.86
C GLY A 145 -2.30 5.99 3.04
N PHE A 146 -2.23 5.05 3.97
CA PHE A 146 -1.51 5.20 5.23
C PHE A 146 -0.39 4.18 5.37
N ASN A 147 0.70 4.61 5.95
CA ASN A 147 1.81 3.77 6.38
C ASN A 147 1.58 3.34 7.83
N LEU A 148 0.92 2.20 8.00
CA LEU A 148 0.65 1.59 9.30
C LEU A 148 1.79 0.65 9.64
N GLY A 149 2.80 1.17 10.30
CA GLY A 149 3.94 0.38 10.71
C GLY A 149 4.80 1.14 11.69
N TYR A 150 4.72 0.77 12.95
CA TYR A 150 5.60 1.31 14.01
C TYR A 150 5.67 2.84 14.01
N PHE A 151 4.55 3.53 13.77
CA PHE A 151 4.48 4.99 13.68
C PHE A 151 5.45 5.55 12.64
N ALA A 152 5.37 5.04 11.41
CA ALA A 152 6.20 5.50 10.30
C ALA A 152 6.29 7.04 10.24
N PRO A 153 7.48 7.60 9.96
CA PRO A 153 7.69 9.05 9.89
C PRO A 153 6.82 9.73 8.84
N PHE A 154 6.52 9.00 7.77
CA PHE A 154 5.60 9.41 6.70
C PHE A 154 4.29 8.67 6.89
N PRO A 155 3.31 9.24 7.64
CA PRO A 155 2.12 8.51 8.04
C PRO A 155 1.15 8.24 6.89
N SER A 156 1.18 9.06 5.84
CA SER A 156 0.32 8.92 4.68
C SER A 156 1.07 9.26 3.39
N TYR A 157 0.51 8.84 2.27
CA TYR A 157 0.97 9.14 0.92
C TYR A 157 -0.23 9.54 0.05
N ASP A 158 0.03 10.41 -0.94
CA ASP A 158 -0.97 10.95 -1.84
C ASP A 158 -1.33 9.93 -2.93
N GLN A 159 -2.40 10.21 -3.68
CA GLN A 159 -2.82 9.39 -4.82
C GLN A 159 -1.78 9.41 -5.95
N GLU A 160 -1.73 8.31 -6.69
CA GLU A 160 -0.95 8.14 -7.90
C GLU A 160 -1.85 8.30 -9.11
N GLU A 161 -1.40 9.07 -10.09
CA GLU A 161 -2.07 9.27 -11.37
C GLU A 161 -1.14 8.89 -12.51
N VAL A 162 -1.69 8.38 -13.58
CA VAL A 162 -0.94 8.09 -14.80
C VAL A 162 -1.71 8.56 -16.03
N LEU A 163 -1.01 9.18 -16.97
CA LEU A 163 -1.47 9.37 -18.34
C LEU A 163 -0.71 8.41 -19.25
N SER A 164 -1.44 7.56 -19.94
CA SER A 164 -0.90 6.64 -20.94
C SER A 164 -1.27 7.12 -22.33
N THR A 165 -0.28 7.28 -23.19
CA THR A 165 -0.44 7.53 -24.62
C THR A 165 0.18 6.39 -25.41
N GLU A 166 -0.58 5.76 -26.30
CA GLU A 166 -0.12 4.64 -27.10
C GLU A 166 -0.59 4.79 -28.56
N LEU A 167 0.34 4.62 -29.49
CA LEU A 167 0.06 4.47 -30.91
C LEU A 167 0.40 3.04 -31.31
N GLY A 168 -0.56 2.28 -31.80
CA GLY A 168 -0.36 0.89 -32.13
C GLY A 168 -0.84 0.51 -33.52
N TYR A 169 -0.29 -0.58 -34.01
CA TYR A 169 -0.61 -1.26 -35.24
C TYR A 169 -0.86 -2.75 -34.96
N LYS A 170 -1.96 -3.28 -35.50
CA LYS A 170 -2.26 -4.73 -35.51
C LYS A 170 -2.64 -5.12 -36.92
N GLY A 171 -1.94 -6.11 -37.49
CA GLY A 171 -2.18 -6.55 -38.86
C GLY A 171 -2.05 -8.05 -39.03
N THR A 172 -2.92 -8.61 -39.85
CA THR A 172 -2.89 -9.99 -40.31
C THR A 172 -2.58 -10.00 -41.80
N HIS A 173 -1.50 -10.66 -42.18
CA HIS A 173 -0.93 -10.66 -43.53
C HIS A 173 -0.77 -12.07 -44.07
N LEU A 174 -0.47 -12.19 -45.37
CA LEU A 174 -0.18 -13.45 -46.05
C LEU A 174 -1.30 -14.48 -45.84
N ASP A 175 -2.54 -14.08 -46.10
CA ASP A 175 -3.73 -14.93 -45.95
C ASP A 175 -3.86 -15.59 -44.55
N GLY A 176 -3.51 -14.82 -43.50
CA GLY A 176 -3.59 -15.29 -42.11
C GLY A 176 -2.32 -15.93 -41.55
N GLN A 177 -1.29 -16.11 -42.38
CA GLN A 177 -0.06 -16.78 -41.96
C GLN A 177 0.88 -15.92 -41.12
N LEU A 178 0.78 -14.59 -41.20
CA LEU A 178 1.61 -13.66 -40.46
C LEU A 178 0.75 -12.67 -39.68
N GLN A 179 0.86 -12.68 -38.35
CA GLN A 179 0.29 -11.65 -37.50
C GLN A 179 1.43 -10.75 -36.97
N LEU A 180 1.27 -9.44 -37.16
CA LEU A 180 2.20 -8.42 -36.71
C LEU A 180 1.45 -7.41 -35.84
N ASN A 181 1.90 -7.26 -34.59
CA ASN A 181 1.44 -6.21 -33.69
C ASN A 181 2.65 -5.40 -33.25
N ALA A 182 2.56 -4.09 -33.31
CA ALA A 182 3.59 -3.17 -32.85
C ALA A 182 2.96 -1.96 -32.21
N SER A 183 3.56 -1.44 -31.14
CA SER A 183 3.15 -0.19 -30.54
C SER A 183 4.33 0.61 -29.99
N ILE A 184 4.14 1.92 -29.90
CA ILE A 184 4.96 2.84 -29.14
C ILE A 184 4.11 3.47 -28.06
N TYR A 185 4.67 3.63 -26.89
CA TYR A 185 3.93 4.17 -25.74
C TYR A 185 4.75 5.12 -24.90
N GLN A 186 4.03 5.98 -24.20
CA GLN A 186 4.54 6.85 -23.14
C GLN A 186 3.58 6.82 -21.97
N TYR A 187 4.14 6.69 -20.77
CA TYR A 187 3.44 6.82 -19.49
C TYR A 187 4.03 7.98 -18.70
N ASP A 188 3.18 8.93 -18.32
CA ASP A 188 3.53 10.05 -17.47
C ASP A 188 2.84 9.85 -16.11
N TYR A 189 3.65 9.63 -15.07
CA TYR A 189 3.18 9.38 -13.71
C TYR A 189 3.30 10.63 -12.87
N LYS A 190 2.28 10.84 -11.99
CA LYS A 190 2.37 11.75 -10.86
C LYS A 190 2.24 10.96 -9.57
N ASN A 191 3.09 11.29 -8.59
CA ASN A 191 3.14 10.63 -7.29
C ASN A 191 3.25 9.10 -7.36
N ILE A 192 4.10 8.58 -8.25
CA ILE A 192 4.29 7.12 -8.40
C ILE A 192 4.64 6.48 -7.06
N HIS A 193 3.86 5.48 -6.65
CA HIS A 193 4.04 4.82 -5.37
C HIS A 193 5.21 3.85 -5.40
N ALA A 194 6.19 4.09 -4.53
CA ALA A 194 7.29 3.16 -4.31
C ALA A 194 7.47 2.83 -2.83
N GLN A 195 7.91 1.61 -2.57
CA GLN A 195 8.27 1.18 -1.22
C GLN A 195 9.70 1.62 -0.91
N MET A 196 9.85 2.27 0.23
CA MET A 196 11.15 2.70 0.75
C MET A 196 11.39 2.13 2.13
N THR A 197 12.65 1.83 2.40
CA THR A 197 13.09 1.49 3.76
C THR A 197 13.36 2.78 4.51
N THR A 198 12.66 2.98 5.62
CA THR A 198 12.78 4.18 6.47
C THR A 198 13.16 3.80 7.89
N ALA A 199 13.75 4.74 8.62
CA ALA A 199 14.01 4.53 10.03
C ALA A 199 12.68 4.41 10.81
N SER A 200 12.60 3.44 11.70
CA SER A 200 11.46 3.28 12.60
C SER A 200 11.61 4.16 13.82
N PHE A 201 10.50 4.67 14.35
CA PHE A 201 10.45 5.39 15.61
C PHE A 201 11.00 4.56 16.81
N LEU A 202 10.83 3.24 16.76
CA LEU A 202 11.29 2.33 17.83
C LEU A 202 12.74 1.86 17.66
N GLY A 203 13.45 2.38 16.65
CA GLY A 203 14.77 1.91 16.24
C GLY A 203 14.68 0.79 15.20
N GLY A 204 15.75 0.64 14.41
CA GLY A 204 15.76 -0.24 13.26
C GLY A 204 15.11 0.40 12.03
N THR A 205 14.71 -0.42 11.07
CA THR A 205 14.13 0.02 9.81
C THR A 205 12.75 -0.58 9.59
N GLY A 206 11.87 0.18 8.95
CA GLY A 206 10.56 -0.26 8.50
C GLY A 206 10.36 0.07 7.02
N THR A 207 9.35 -0.51 6.41
CA THR A 207 8.96 -0.21 5.04
C THR A 207 7.82 0.81 5.05
N SER A 208 7.93 1.86 4.23
CA SER A 208 6.86 2.83 3.99
C SER A 208 6.67 3.05 2.50
N VAL A 209 5.45 3.35 2.10
CA VAL A 209 5.13 3.81 0.75
C VAL A 209 5.30 5.32 0.70
N GLN A 210 5.94 5.80 -0.36
CA GLN A 210 6.07 7.23 -0.64
C GLN A 210 5.74 7.47 -2.11
N GLY A 211 5.17 8.64 -2.40
CA GLY A 211 4.97 9.12 -3.76
C GLY A 211 6.21 9.85 -4.26
N PHE A 212 6.71 9.48 -5.44
CA PHE A 212 7.68 10.28 -6.17
C PHE A 212 6.92 11.22 -7.09
N PRO A 213 7.23 12.53 -7.08
CA PRO A 213 6.39 13.55 -7.70
C PRO A 213 6.10 13.29 -9.17
N GLU A 214 7.11 12.89 -9.93
CA GLU A 214 7.02 12.68 -11.38
C GLU A 214 7.91 11.52 -11.81
N ALA A 215 7.40 10.71 -12.74
CA ALA A 215 8.17 9.70 -13.46
C ALA A 215 7.58 9.53 -14.86
N ASP A 216 8.44 9.34 -15.86
CA ASP A 216 8.02 9.03 -17.21
C ASP A 216 8.66 7.73 -17.69
N THR A 217 7.93 7.01 -18.51
CA THR A 217 8.39 5.78 -19.14
C THR A 217 7.93 5.74 -20.58
N SER A 218 8.83 5.49 -21.52
CA SER A 218 8.48 5.30 -22.92
C SER A 218 9.13 4.02 -23.47
N GLY A 219 8.48 3.41 -24.44
CA GLY A 219 8.98 2.19 -25.02
C GLY A 219 8.33 1.83 -26.34
N VAL A 220 8.82 0.75 -26.91
CA VAL A 220 8.31 0.12 -28.13
C VAL A 220 8.08 -1.35 -27.83
N GLU A 221 6.92 -1.85 -28.22
CA GLU A 221 6.62 -3.28 -28.18
C GLU A 221 6.41 -3.82 -29.59
N ASP A 222 6.90 -5.02 -29.86
CA ASP A 222 6.57 -5.77 -31.06
C ASP A 222 6.22 -7.22 -30.72
N ARG A 223 5.24 -7.77 -31.41
CA ARG A 223 4.86 -9.18 -31.32
C ARG A 223 4.59 -9.74 -32.71
N LYS A 224 5.31 -10.79 -33.06
CA LYS A 224 5.13 -11.54 -34.31
C LYS A 224 4.68 -12.95 -34.01
N SER A 225 3.73 -13.44 -34.78
CA SER A 225 3.33 -14.84 -34.80
C SER A 225 3.25 -15.33 -36.24
N VAL A 226 3.83 -16.49 -36.50
CA VAL A 226 3.76 -17.19 -37.77
C VAL A 226 2.99 -18.49 -37.51
N VAL A 227 1.96 -18.74 -38.28
CA VAL A 227 1.10 -19.94 -38.19
C VAL A 227 1.41 -20.91 -39.33
#